data_bca488273fadeb79c963f48b15ca1da6
#
_entry.id   bca488273fadeb79c963f48b15ca1da6
#
_cell.length_a   1.000
_cell.length_b   1.000
_cell.length_c   1.000
_cell.angle_alpha   90.00
_cell.angle_beta   90.00
_cell.angle_gamma   90.00
#
_symmetry.space_group_name_H-M   'P 1'
#
loop_
_entity.id
_entity.type
_entity.pdbx_description
1 polymer ?
#
loop_
_entity_poly.entity_id
_entity_poly.type
_entity_poly.pdbx_seq_one_letter_code
_entity_poly.pdbx_strand_id
1 'polypeptide(L)'
;MKLTQVDFQERRDRLAEQMGPNSIAIIATSPVAMRNRDADYKYRTDSSFFYLTGFAEPEAVAVIETFAEDAEDGYSYSLFCRERDREMEIWNGYRAGVDGAVDDYEADEAYAIDLLDEEIIEKLLSKEKLFYRIGQQPEFDARVAKWITTANGESRRGTAAPAQVIQLDRILDEMRLFKSEQEIALMQTASDISAQAHTRAMQAVKPGMMEYALEAELNYVFGQNGCVPSYNSIVGGGENACI
;
A
#
# COMPACT_ATOMS: atom_id res chain seq x y z
N MET A 1 -7.42 18.73 3.41
CA MET A 1 -7.93 18.03 2.21
C MET A 1 -7.62 16.55 2.36
N LYS A 2 -8.46 15.65 1.90
CA LYS A 2 -8.21 14.19 1.94
C LYS A 2 -8.33 13.68 0.52
N LEU A 3 -7.57 12.65 0.17
CA LEU A 3 -7.80 11.88 -1.05
C LEU A 3 -9.17 11.20 -0.95
N THR A 4 -9.83 11.07 -2.08
CA THR A 4 -11.14 10.42 -2.24
C THR A 4 -10.98 9.15 -3.07
N GLN A 5 -12.02 8.32 -3.14
CA GLN A 5 -11.97 7.12 -3.98
C GLN A 5 -11.78 7.46 -5.47
N VAL A 6 -12.29 8.59 -5.93
CA VAL A 6 -12.03 9.10 -7.30
C VAL A 6 -10.53 9.24 -7.59
N ASP A 7 -9.74 9.77 -6.65
CA ASP A 7 -8.29 9.91 -6.82
C ASP A 7 -7.59 8.54 -6.97
N PHE A 8 -8.05 7.52 -6.22
CA PHE A 8 -7.51 6.16 -6.29
C PHE A 8 -7.96 5.46 -7.57
N GLN A 9 -9.20 5.64 -8.00
CA GLN A 9 -9.71 5.11 -9.26
C GLN A 9 -8.92 5.66 -10.45
N GLU A 10 -8.74 6.97 -10.56
CA GLU A 10 -7.92 7.58 -11.62
C GLU A 10 -6.50 7.01 -11.71
N ARG A 11 -5.93 6.60 -10.57
CA ARG A 11 -4.61 5.95 -10.54
C ARG A 11 -4.68 4.51 -11.03
N ARG A 12 -5.75 3.78 -10.70
CA ARG A 12 -5.98 2.41 -11.23
C ARG A 12 -6.23 2.46 -12.74
N ASP A 13 -7.00 3.42 -13.23
CA ASP A 13 -7.25 3.64 -14.66
C ASP A 13 -5.94 3.84 -15.42
N ARG A 14 -5.08 4.74 -14.92
CA ARG A 14 -3.75 5.01 -15.51
C ARG A 14 -2.82 3.80 -15.46
N LEU A 15 -2.89 3.00 -14.41
CA LEU A 15 -2.12 1.76 -14.32
C LEU A 15 -2.61 0.75 -15.34
N ALA A 16 -3.91 0.52 -15.43
CA ALA A 16 -4.51 -0.42 -16.37
C ALA A 16 -4.17 -0.06 -17.83
N GLU A 17 -4.23 1.22 -18.18
CA GLU A 17 -3.83 1.72 -19.50
C GLU A 17 -2.36 1.37 -19.82
N GLN A 18 -1.44 1.55 -18.85
CA GLN A 18 -0.01 1.26 -19.05
C GLN A 18 0.32 -0.23 -19.05
N MET A 19 -0.47 -1.05 -18.37
CA MET A 19 -0.32 -2.52 -18.42
C MET A 19 -0.69 -3.08 -19.79
N GLY A 20 -1.64 -2.45 -20.47
CA GLY A 20 -2.22 -2.93 -21.72
C GLY A 20 -3.12 -4.16 -21.52
N PRO A 21 -3.66 -4.73 -22.59
CA PRO A 21 -4.65 -5.79 -22.53
C PRO A 21 -4.07 -7.11 -22.00
N ASN A 22 -4.97 -7.99 -21.55
CA ASN A 22 -4.67 -9.35 -21.07
C ASN A 22 -3.57 -9.41 -20.01
N SER A 23 -3.59 -8.44 -19.08
CA SER A 23 -2.57 -8.29 -18.04
C SER A 23 -3.18 -8.39 -16.65
N ILE A 24 -2.37 -8.74 -15.66
CA ILE A 24 -2.75 -8.77 -14.25
C ILE A 24 -1.65 -8.10 -13.43
N ALA A 25 -2.02 -7.23 -12.50
CA ALA A 25 -1.13 -6.70 -11.48
C ALA A 25 -1.54 -7.24 -10.11
N ILE A 26 -0.55 -7.70 -9.33
CA ILE A 26 -0.74 -8.19 -7.96
C ILE A 26 0.11 -7.35 -7.03
N ILE A 27 -0.54 -6.70 -6.06
CA ILE A 27 0.12 -5.80 -5.12
C ILE A 27 -0.28 -6.20 -3.70
N ALA A 28 0.67 -6.69 -2.92
CA ALA A 28 0.48 -6.97 -1.50
C ALA A 28 0.82 -5.73 -0.66
N THR A 29 0.08 -5.54 0.44
CA THR A 29 0.46 -4.55 1.44
C THR A 29 1.64 -5.05 2.29
N SER A 30 2.20 -4.18 3.14
CA SER A 30 3.27 -4.56 4.06
C SER A 30 2.77 -5.59 5.08
N PRO A 31 3.60 -6.56 5.49
CA PRO A 31 3.27 -7.41 6.62
C PRO A 31 3.29 -6.63 7.94
N VAL A 32 2.58 -7.12 8.95
CA VAL A 32 2.71 -6.63 10.32
C VAL A 32 4.11 -6.96 10.85
N ALA A 33 4.79 -5.99 11.40
CA ALA A 33 6.12 -6.17 11.98
C ALA A 33 6.02 -6.37 13.50
N MET A 34 6.39 -7.55 13.96
CA MET A 34 6.44 -7.88 15.39
C MET A 34 7.60 -7.13 16.07
N ARG A 35 7.28 -6.45 17.16
CA ARG A 35 8.28 -5.78 18.00
C ARG A 35 8.82 -6.74 19.06
N ASN A 36 7.93 -7.40 19.80
CA ASN A 36 8.29 -8.33 20.87
C ASN A 36 7.07 -9.16 21.27
N ARG A 37 7.15 -10.49 21.19
CA ARG A 37 6.10 -11.44 21.56
C ARG A 37 4.75 -11.12 20.91
N ASP A 38 3.80 -10.58 21.69
CA ASP A 38 2.45 -10.19 21.30
C ASP A 38 2.30 -8.68 21.03
N ALA A 39 3.41 -7.94 21.01
CA ALA A 39 3.40 -6.51 20.73
C ALA A 39 4.00 -6.22 19.36
N ASP A 40 3.24 -5.52 18.52
CA ASP A 40 3.65 -5.13 17.18
C ASP A 40 4.18 -3.69 17.15
N TYR A 41 4.96 -3.38 16.11
CA TYR A 41 5.19 -2.00 15.73
C TYR A 41 3.90 -1.40 15.17
N LYS A 42 3.75 -0.07 15.29
CA LYS A 42 2.63 0.62 14.64
C LYS A 42 2.62 0.28 13.15
N TYR A 43 1.51 -0.29 12.69
CA TYR A 43 1.36 -0.69 11.31
C TYR A 43 1.42 0.51 10.36
N ARG A 44 2.09 0.32 9.24
CA ARG A 44 2.10 1.24 8.12
C ARG A 44 1.98 0.43 6.83
N THR A 45 0.92 0.70 6.07
CA THR A 45 0.68 0.07 4.79
C THR A 45 1.77 0.40 3.77
N ASP A 46 2.01 -0.47 2.81
CA ASP A 46 2.90 -0.19 1.68
C ASP A 46 2.43 1.04 0.90
N SER A 47 3.36 1.90 0.53
CA SER A 47 3.03 3.18 -0.10
C SER A 47 2.45 3.03 -1.50
N SER A 48 2.88 2.02 -2.27
CA SER A 48 2.36 1.76 -3.62
C SER A 48 0.99 1.09 -3.57
N PHE A 49 0.79 0.18 -2.61
CA PHE A 49 -0.51 -0.40 -2.33
C PHE A 49 -1.52 0.69 -1.95
N PHE A 50 -1.17 1.55 -0.98
CA PHE A 50 -2.04 2.66 -0.58
C PHE A 50 -2.30 3.65 -1.71
N TYR A 51 -1.30 3.93 -2.56
CA TYR A 51 -1.41 4.83 -3.70
C TYR A 51 -2.50 4.42 -4.68
N LEU A 52 -2.71 3.11 -4.86
CA LEU A 52 -3.70 2.55 -5.78
C LEU A 52 -5.06 2.30 -5.13
N THR A 53 -5.11 2.05 -3.82
CA THR A 53 -6.31 1.52 -3.17
C THR A 53 -6.92 2.44 -2.12
N GLY A 54 -6.11 3.28 -1.48
CA GLY A 54 -6.51 4.00 -0.26
C GLY A 54 -6.72 3.10 0.97
N PHE A 55 -6.60 1.77 0.81
CA PHE A 55 -6.81 0.80 1.87
C PHE A 55 -5.59 0.72 2.79
N ALA A 56 -5.80 0.91 4.10
CA ALA A 56 -4.71 1.08 5.06
C ALA A 56 -4.56 -0.09 6.05
N GLU A 57 -5.34 -1.15 5.90
CA GLU A 57 -5.27 -2.30 6.80
C GLU A 57 -4.19 -3.30 6.38
N PRO A 58 -3.61 -4.06 7.34
CA PRO A 58 -2.70 -5.15 7.03
C PRO A 58 -3.42 -6.36 6.41
N GLU A 59 -2.61 -7.32 5.93
CA GLU A 59 -3.10 -8.59 5.37
C GLU A 59 -4.09 -8.37 4.22
N ALA A 60 -3.67 -7.56 3.24
CA ALA A 60 -4.47 -7.27 2.08
C ALA A 60 -3.65 -7.39 0.79
N VAL A 61 -4.32 -7.77 -0.29
CA VAL A 61 -3.77 -7.87 -1.65
C VAL A 61 -4.76 -7.25 -2.62
N ALA A 62 -4.28 -6.32 -3.43
CA ALA A 62 -5.02 -5.77 -4.55
C ALA A 62 -4.63 -6.49 -5.84
N VAL A 63 -5.64 -6.80 -6.66
CA VAL A 63 -5.47 -7.38 -7.97
C VAL A 63 -6.17 -6.49 -8.99
N ILE A 64 -5.44 -6.11 -10.03
CA ILE A 64 -5.98 -5.31 -11.13
C ILE A 64 -5.80 -6.12 -12.41
N GLU A 65 -6.90 -6.43 -13.07
CA GLU A 65 -6.93 -7.26 -14.28
C GLU A 65 -7.38 -6.43 -15.46
N THR A 66 -6.64 -6.45 -16.55
CA THR A 66 -7.09 -5.92 -17.83
C THR A 66 -7.57 -7.07 -18.73
N PHE A 67 -8.49 -6.76 -19.63
CA PHE A 67 -9.11 -7.72 -20.54
C PHE A 67 -8.63 -7.51 -21.99
N ALA A 68 -9.21 -8.23 -22.94
CA ALA A 68 -8.92 -8.03 -24.36
C ALA A 68 -9.34 -6.63 -24.82
N GLU A 69 -8.73 -6.12 -25.90
CA GLU A 69 -9.00 -4.76 -26.41
C GLU A 69 -10.47 -4.51 -26.80
N ASP A 70 -11.20 -5.58 -27.11
CA ASP A 70 -12.62 -5.53 -27.51
C ASP A 70 -13.59 -5.80 -26.33
N ALA A 71 -13.07 -5.95 -25.12
CA ALA A 71 -13.91 -6.13 -23.94
C ALA A 71 -14.61 -4.81 -23.58
N GLU A 72 -15.88 -4.89 -23.16
CA GLU A 72 -16.65 -3.73 -22.70
C GLU A 72 -16.06 -3.13 -21.41
N ASP A 73 -15.53 -3.98 -20.53
CA ASP A 73 -14.89 -3.59 -19.28
C ASP A 73 -13.39 -3.39 -19.52
N GLY A 74 -12.88 -2.20 -19.28
CA GLY A 74 -11.47 -1.86 -19.46
C GLY A 74 -10.55 -2.62 -18.50
N TYR A 75 -10.93 -2.71 -17.21
CA TYR A 75 -10.24 -3.49 -16.17
C TYR A 75 -11.19 -3.84 -15.03
N SER A 76 -10.77 -4.77 -14.16
CA SER A 76 -11.41 -5.09 -12.89
C SER A 76 -10.42 -4.90 -11.74
N TYR A 77 -10.92 -4.40 -10.61
CA TYR A 77 -10.19 -4.23 -9.36
C TYR A 77 -10.77 -5.14 -8.30
N SER A 78 -9.99 -6.12 -7.84
CA SER A 78 -10.35 -7.02 -6.74
C SER A 78 -9.51 -6.71 -5.51
N LEU A 79 -10.11 -6.74 -4.33
CA LEU A 79 -9.44 -6.56 -3.05
C LEU A 79 -9.61 -7.78 -2.15
N PHE A 80 -8.50 -8.43 -1.81
CA PHE A 80 -8.45 -9.47 -0.78
C PHE A 80 -8.10 -8.81 0.54
N CYS A 81 -8.92 -9.02 1.57
CA CYS A 81 -8.73 -8.41 2.88
C CYS A 81 -9.24 -9.30 4.01
N ARG A 82 -8.94 -8.92 5.25
CA ARG A 82 -9.45 -9.62 6.42
C ARG A 82 -10.97 -9.45 6.52
N GLU A 83 -11.66 -10.52 6.88
CA GLU A 83 -13.08 -10.43 7.24
C GLU A 83 -13.28 -9.64 8.53
N ARG A 84 -14.49 -9.14 8.72
CA ARG A 84 -14.89 -8.52 9.97
C ARG A 84 -14.91 -9.55 11.08
N ASP A 85 -14.30 -9.19 12.22
CA ASP A 85 -14.27 -9.99 13.42
C ASP A 85 -14.45 -9.07 14.64
N ARG A 86 -15.63 -9.10 15.23
CA ARG A 86 -16.00 -8.20 16.34
C ARG A 86 -15.11 -8.38 17.57
N GLU A 87 -14.62 -9.59 17.84
CA GLU A 87 -13.75 -9.86 18.98
C GLU A 87 -12.35 -9.26 18.72
N MET A 88 -11.82 -9.44 17.53
CA MET A 88 -10.53 -8.86 17.14
C MET A 88 -10.60 -7.34 16.97
N GLU A 89 -11.73 -6.79 16.51
CA GLU A 89 -11.92 -5.34 16.36
C GLU A 89 -11.84 -4.59 17.71
N ILE A 90 -12.19 -5.24 18.82
CA ILE A 90 -12.04 -4.67 20.15
C ILE A 90 -10.55 -4.38 20.47
N TRP A 91 -9.65 -5.22 20.01
CA TRP A 91 -8.21 -5.12 20.26
C TRP A 91 -7.45 -4.33 19.19
N ASN A 92 -7.79 -4.54 17.94
CA ASN A 92 -7.01 -4.08 16.79
C ASN A 92 -7.66 -2.93 16.02
N GLY A 93 -8.86 -2.50 16.44
CA GLY A 93 -9.64 -1.49 15.73
C GLY A 93 -10.51 -2.06 14.61
N TYR A 94 -11.29 -1.18 14.01
CA TYR A 94 -12.27 -1.51 12.97
C TYR A 94 -11.60 -2.15 11.75
N ARG A 95 -12.30 -3.12 11.16
CA ARG A 95 -11.96 -3.74 9.87
C ARG A 95 -13.04 -3.40 8.86
N ALA A 96 -12.66 -3.04 7.66
CA ALA A 96 -13.59 -2.82 6.57
C ALA A 96 -14.36 -4.12 6.23
N GLY A 97 -13.64 -5.25 6.19
CA GLY A 97 -14.19 -6.51 5.73
C GLY A 97 -14.45 -6.52 4.24
N VAL A 98 -14.99 -7.62 3.74
CA VAL A 98 -15.32 -7.80 2.32
C VAL A 98 -16.37 -6.78 1.86
N ASP A 99 -17.42 -6.56 2.65
CA ASP A 99 -18.48 -5.60 2.31
C ASP A 99 -17.92 -4.17 2.22
N GLY A 100 -17.11 -3.75 3.21
CA GLY A 100 -16.48 -2.43 3.19
C GLY A 100 -15.44 -2.26 2.08
N ALA A 101 -14.80 -3.33 1.63
CA ALA A 101 -13.91 -3.29 0.46
C ALA A 101 -14.66 -2.89 -0.82
N VAL A 102 -15.90 -3.32 -0.98
CA VAL A 102 -16.78 -2.91 -2.09
C VAL A 102 -17.35 -1.51 -1.84
N ASP A 103 -17.97 -1.29 -0.69
CA ASP A 103 -18.76 -0.08 -0.42
C ASP A 103 -17.89 1.18 -0.21
N ASP A 104 -16.75 1.04 0.50
CA ASP A 104 -15.91 2.17 0.91
C ASP A 104 -14.65 2.33 0.03
N TYR A 105 -14.19 1.25 -0.63
CA TYR A 105 -12.94 1.24 -1.43
C TYR A 105 -13.17 0.95 -2.91
N GLU A 106 -14.43 0.85 -3.35
CA GLU A 106 -14.82 0.70 -4.74
C GLU A 106 -14.15 -0.50 -5.45
N ALA A 107 -13.98 -1.61 -4.72
CA ALA A 107 -13.58 -2.85 -5.34
C ALA A 107 -14.74 -3.44 -6.13
N ASP A 108 -14.49 -3.84 -7.37
CA ASP A 108 -15.48 -4.53 -8.19
C ASP A 108 -15.81 -5.90 -7.61
N GLU A 109 -14.78 -6.55 -7.02
CA GLU A 109 -14.89 -7.81 -6.29
C GLU A 109 -14.07 -7.74 -5.00
N ALA A 110 -14.56 -8.37 -3.94
CA ALA A 110 -13.82 -8.47 -2.70
C ALA A 110 -13.88 -9.89 -2.12
N TYR A 111 -12.79 -10.35 -1.54
CA TYR A 111 -12.63 -11.70 -1.01
C TYR A 111 -11.97 -11.68 0.36
N ALA A 112 -12.29 -12.69 1.18
CA ALA A 112 -11.50 -12.97 2.36
C ALA A 112 -10.05 -13.29 1.97
N ILE A 113 -9.07 -12.77 2.70
CA ILE A 113 -7.65 -12.98 2.40
C ILE A 113 -7.23 -14.45 2.38
N ASP A 114 -7.92 -15.30 3.13
CA ASP A 114 -7.68 -16.73 3.18
C ASP A 114 -8.00 -17.46 1.86
N LEU A 115 -8.84 -16.86 1.01
CA LEU A 115 -9.19 -17.37 -0.31
C LEU A 115 -8.18 -16.99 -1.41
N LEU A 116 -7.18 -16.15 -1.08
CA LEU A 116 -6.24 -15.60 -2.06
C LEU A 116 -5.53 -16.69 -2.90
N ASP A 117 -5.06 -17.77 -2.28
CA ASP A 117 -4.33 -18.82 -2.98
C ASP A 117 -5.20 -19.63 -3.97
N GLU A 118 -6.50 -19.64 -3.77
CA GLU A 118 -7.46 -20.32 -4.63
C GLU A 118 -7.90 -19.41 -5.78
N GLU A 119 -8.43 -18.23 -5.45
CA GLU A 119 -9.00 -17.30 -6.40
C GLU A 119 -7.96 -16.72 -7.38
N ILE A 120 -6.74 -16.49 -6.93
CA ILE A 120 -5.69 -15.87 -7.76
C ILE A 120 -5.28 -16.77 -8.94
N ILE A 121 -5.41 -18.09 -8.81
CA ILE A 121 -5.04 -19.01 -9.88
C ILE A 121 -5.99 -18.85 -11.07
N GLU A 122 -7.28 -18.75 -10.82
CA GLU A 122 -8.28 -18.51 -11.86
C GLU A 122 -8.05 -17.14 -12.55
N LYS A 123 -7.69 -16.12 -11.76
CA LYS A 123 -7.38 -14.77 -12.28
C LYS A 123 -6.09 -14.73 -13.12
N LEU A 124 -5.13 -15.60 -12.85
CA LEU A 124 -3.89 -15.71 -13.64
C LEU A 124 -4.11 -16.41 -14.99
N LEU A 125 -5.13 -17.26 -15.10
CA LEU A 125 -5.38 -18.00 -16.33
C LEU A 125 -5.81 -17.04 -17.45
N SER A 126 -5.25 -17.28 -18.64
CA SER A 126 -5.49 -16.45 -19.86
C SER A 126 -4.94 -15.02 -19.80
N LYS A 127 -4.11 -14.69 -18.83
CA LYS A 127 -3.35 -13.44 -18.83
C LYS A 127 -1.99 -13.65 -19.50
N GLU A 128 -1.53 -12.67 -20.26
CA GLU A 128 -0.24 -12.71 -20.94
C GLU A 128 0.90 -12.18 -20.10
N LYS A 129 0.61 -11.20 -19.23
CA LYS A 129 1.59 -10.47 -18.44
C LYS A 129 1.17 -10.42 -16.98
N LEU A 130 2.11 -10.70 -16.09
CA LEU A 130 1.99 -10.45 -14.65
C LEU A 130 2.86 -9.25 -14.27
N PHE A 131 2.25 -8.20 -13.78
CA PHE A 131 2.94 -7.07 -13.16
C PHE A 131 3.03 -7.29 -11.66
N TYR A 132 4.24 -7.41 -11.15
CA TYR A 132 4.49 -7.75 -9.74
C TYR A 132 5.79 -7.10 -9.24
N ARG A 133 5.85 -6.79 -7.96
CA ARG A 133 7.01 -6.17 -7.31
C ARG A 133 7.96 -7.24 -6.75
N ILE A 134 8.62 -7.98 -7.62
CA ILE A 134 9.51 -9.08 -7.24
C ILE A 134 10.70 -8.58 -6.40
N GLY A 135 11.03 -9.30 -5.33
CA GLY A 135 12.15 -9.00 -4.44
C GLY A 135 11.78 -8.11 -3.24
N GLN A 136 10.54 -7.67 -3.11
CA GLN A 136 10.09 -6.85 -1.98
C GLN A 136 9.76 -7.68 -0.74
N GLN A 137 9.13 -8.83 -0.92
CA GLN A 137 8.68 -9.71 0.15
C GLN A 137 8.97 -11.17 -0.23
N PRO A 138 10.10 -11.78 0.23
CA PRO A 138 10.53 -13.09 -0.22
C PRO A 138 9.50 -14.21 0.00
N GLU A 139 8.72 -14.15 1.07
CA GLU A 139 7.66 -15.13 1.35
C GLU A 139 6.50 -14.99 0.36
N PHE A 140 6.14 -13.76 -0.02
CA PHE A 140 5.12 -13.51 -1.02
C PHE A 140 5.62 -13.86 -2.43
N ASP A 141 6.90 -13.60 -2.74
CA ASP A 141 7.54 -14.03 -3.99
C ASP A 141 7.40 -15.54 -4.18
N ALA A 142 7.61 -16.33 -3.12
CA ALA A 142 7.45 -17.77 -3.15
C ALA A 142 5.99 -18.19 -3.42
N ARG A 143 4.99 -17.47 -2.87
CA ARG A 143 3.58 -17.69 -3.18
C ARG A 143 3.27 -17.42 -4.65
N VAL A 144 3.72 -16.28 -5.18
CA VAL A 144 3.54 -15.92 -6.60
C VAL A 144 4.14 -16.99 -7.52
N ALA A 145 5.35 -17.46 -7.24
CA ALA A 145 5.98 -18.53 -8.01
C ALA A 145 5.16 -19.82 -7.98
N LYS A 146 4.57 -20.17 -6.83
CA LYS A 146 3.68 -21.34 -6.68
C LYS A 146 2.40 -21.16 -7.50
N TRP A 147 1.77 -19.99 -7.49
CA TRP A 147 0.57 -19.69 -8.28
C TRP A 147 0.84 -19.84 -9.78
N ILE A 148 1.95 -19.28 -10.28
CA ILE A 148 2.36 -19.43 -11.69
C ILE A 148 2.57 -20.90 -12.03
N THR A 149 3.22 -21.67 -11.15
CA THR A 149 3.44 -23.11 -11.34
C THR A 149 2.12 -23.89 -11.42
N THR A 150 1.16 -23.57 -10.54
CA THR A 150 -0.15 -24.20 -10.52
C THR A 150 -0.94 -23.85 -11.77
N ALA A 151 -1.01 -22.56 -12.14
CA ALA A 151 -1.68 -22.10 -13.35
C ALA A 151 -1.08 -22.73 -14.63
N ASN A 152 0.25 -22.91 -14.70
CA ASN A 152 0.89 -23.66 -15.79
C ASN A 152 0.45 -25.13 -15.84
N GLY A 153 0.14 -25.72 -14.70
CA GLY A 153 -0.41 -27.09 -14.63
C GLY A 153 -1.80 -27.20 -15.29
N GLU A 154 -2.57 -26.13 -15.29
CA GLU A 154 -3.90 -26.05 -15.94
C GLU A 154 -3.84 -25.83 -17.45
N SER A 155 -2.66 -25.56 -18.02
CA SER A 155 -2.48 -25.29 -19.46
C SER A 155 -2.99 -26.41 -20.37
N ARG A 156 -3.13 -27.63 -19.87
CA ARG A 156 -3.73 -28.77 -20.60
C ARG A 156 -5.18 -28.56 -21.02
N ARG A 157 -5.86 -27.56 -20.42
CA ARG A 157 -7.24 -27.18 -20.73
C ARG A 157 -7.34 -26.06 -21.78
N GLY A 158 -6.22 -25.66 -22.37
CA GLY A 158 -6.16 -24.60 -23.38
C GLY A 158 -5.99 -23.19 -22.81
N THR A 159 -5.82 -23.08 -21.51
CA THR A 159 -5.45 -21.84 -20.81
C THR A 159 -3.97 -21.87 -20.43
N ALA A 160 -3.33 -20.72 -20.31
CA ALA A 160 -1.92 -20.60 -19.91
C ALA A 160 -1.75 -19.54 -18.84
N ALA A 161 -0.75 -19.76 -17.96
CA ALA A 161 -0.30 -18.74 -17.05
C ALA A 161 0.45 -17.62 -17.80
N PRO A 162 0.63 -16.43 -17.19
CA PRO A 162 1.38 -15.34 -17.81
C PRO A 162 2.76 -15.76 -18.27
N ALA A 163 3.08 -15.43 -19.54
CA ALA A 163 4.37 -15.73 -20.12
C ALA A 163 5.46 -14.73 -19.72
N GLN A 164 5.07 -13.59 -19.15
CA GLN A 164 5.98 -12.51 -18.77
C GLN A 164 5.69 -12.07 -17.33
N VAL A 165 6.75 -11.90 -16.53
CA VAL A 165 6.68 -11.23 -15.23
C VAL A 165 7.42 -9.91 -15.35
N ILE A 166 6.72 -8.81 -15.10
CA ILE A 166 7.21 -7.44 -15.30
C ILE A 166 7.26 -6.71 -13.96
N GLN A 167 8.36 -6.02 -13.70
CA GLN A 167 8.53 -5.23 -12.49
C GLN A 167 7.56 -4.04 -12.48
N LEU A 168 6.58 -4.10 -11.57
CA LEU A 168 5.51 -3.11 -11.44
C LEU A 168 6.03 -1.73 -11.03
N ASP A 169 7.09 -1.66 -10.21
CA ASP A 169 7.63 -0.39 -9.72
C ASP A 169 8.01 0.57 -10.84
N ARG A 170 8.41 0.07 -12.01
CA ARG A 170 8.74 0.93 -13.16
C ARG A 170 7.57 1.82 -13.58
N ILE A 171 6.35 1.26 -13.57
CA ILE A 171 5.13 2.02 -13.90
C ILE A 171 4.77 2.94 -12.72
N LEU A 172 4.76 2.39 -11.51
CA LEU A 172 4.33 3.14 -10.32
C LEU A 172 5.25 4.31 -10.00
N ASP A 173 6.55 4.16 -10.17
CA ASP A 173 7.52 5.23 -9.93
C ASP A 173 7.32 6.40 -10.91
N GLU A 174 7.11 6.10 -12.20
CA GLU A 174 6.80 7.14 -13.21
C GLU A 174 5.44 7.81 -12.92
N MET A 175 4.41 7.05 -12.54
CA MET A 175 3.11 7.61 -12.17
C MET A 175 3.21 8.55 -10.96
N ARG A 176 4.08 8.26 -10.00
CA ARG A 176 4.28 9.03 -8.77
C ARG A 176 5.28 10.18 -8.91
N LEU A 177 5.99 10.27 -10.04
CA LEU A 177 6.95 11.34 -10.29
C LEU A 177 6.25 12.70 -10.35
N PHE A 178 5.15 12.80 -11.06
CA PHE A 178 4.33 13.99 -11.16
C PHE A 178 3.14 13.90 -10.20
N LYS A 179 3.02 14.89 -9.30
CA LYS A 179 2.00 14.91 -8.25
C LYS A 179 0.74 15.60 -8.77
N SER A 180 -0.42 15.05 -8.39
CA SER A 180 -1.70 15.70 -8.61
C SER A 180 -1.85 16.95 -7.72
N GLU A 181 -2.84 17.80 -8.00
CA GLU A 181 -3.14 18.96 -7.17
C GLU A 181 -3.48 18.58 -5.73
N GLN A 182 -4.18 17.46 -5.55
CA GLN A 182 -4.55 16.91 -4.24
C GLN A 182 -3.30 16.43 -3.48
N GLU A 183 -2.36 15.78 -4.16
CA GLU A 183 -1.09 15.37 -3.56
C GLU A 183 -0.24 16.59 -3.17
N ILE A 184 -0.17 17.61 -4.02
CA ILE A 184 0.52 18.86 -3.72
C ILE A 184 -0.09 19.54 -2.49
N ALA A 185 -1.42 19.58 -2.37
CA ALA A 185 -2.10 20.15 -1.22
C ALA A 185 -1.80 19.39 0.08
N LEU A 186 -1.73 18.06 0.02
CA LEU A 186 -1.32 17.22 1.18
C LEU A 186 0.15 17.44 1.56
N MET A 187 1.05 17.53 0.58
CA MET A 187 2.47 17.82 0.80
C MET A 187 2.64 19.23 1.41
N GLN A 188 1.88 20.21 0.96
CA GLN A 188 1.89 21.57 1.54
C GLN A 188 1.44 21.53 3.01
N THR A 189 0.34 20.82 3.30
CA THR A 189 -0.15 20.65 4.69
C THR A 189 0.92 20.00 5.57
N ALA A 190 1.57 18.93 5.11
CA ALA A 190 2.64 18.27 5.84
C ALA A 190 3.86 19.19 6.07
N SER A 191 4.21 20.02 5.08
CA SER A 191 5.28 21.01 5.17
C SER A 191 4.95 22.11 6.19
N ASP A 192 3.73 22.58 6.22
CA ASP A 192 3.28 23.63 7.16
C ASP A 192 3.31 23.11 8.61
N ILE A 193 2.87 21.85 8.83
CA ILE A 193 2.95 21.18 10.14
C ILE A 193 4.43 21.03 10.55
N SER A 194 5.29 20.61 9.63
CA SER A 194 6.72 20.49 9.89
C SER A 194 7.36 21.82 10.25
N ALA A 195 7.02 22.90 9.55
CA ALA A 195 7.51 24.25 9.85
C ALA A 195 7.07 24.71 11.26
N GLN A 196 5.83 24.42 11.65
CA GLN A 196 5.34 24.72 13.01
C GLN A 196 6.11 23.91 14.06
N ALA A 197 6.38 22.62 13.82
CA ALA A 197 7.14 21.77 14.70
C ALA A 197 8.59 22.28 14.90
N HIS A 198 9.26 22.66 13.82
CA HIS A 198 10.60 23.23 13.88
C HIS A 198 10.61 24.59 14.60
N THR A 199 9.62 25.44 14.37
CA THR A 199 9.48 26.72 15.08
C THR A 199 9.34 26.48 16.60
N ARG A 200 8.52 25.51 16.99
CA ARG A 200 8.37 25.12 18.40
C ARG A 200 9.67 24.61 18.99
N ALA A 201 10.40 23.74 18.29
CA ALA A 201 11.69 23.22 18.71
C ALA A 201 12.72 24.35 18.91
N MET A 202 12.81 25.31 17.98
CA MET A 202 13.66 26.50 18.12
C MET A 202 13.33 27.36 19.34
N GLN A 203 12.05 27.46 19.69
CA GLN A 203 11.61 28.21 20.89
C GLN A 203 11.86 27.46 22.20
N ALA A 204 11.83 26.13 22.16
CA ALA A 204 11.97 25.28 23.33
C ALA A 204 13.43 25.01 23.71
N VAL A 205 14.34 25.01 22.73
CA VAL A 205 15.74 24.59 22.93
C VAL A 205 16.46 25.51 23.94
N LYS A 206 17.20 24.88 24.85
CA LYS A 206 18.01 25.55 25.89
C LYS A 206 19.32 24.80 26.07
N PRO A 207 20.39 25.51 26.50
CA PRO A 207 21.63 24.84 26.88
C PRO A 207 21.38 23.75 27.94
N GLY A 208 21.99 22.57 27.74
CA GLY A 208 21.81 21.41 28.63
C GLY A 208 20.56 20.57 28.35
N MET A 209 19.71 20.92 27.37
CA MET A 209 18.58 20.12 26.96
C MET A 209 19.07 18.85 26.22
N MET A 210 18.48 17.71 26.52
CA MET A 210 18.78 16.45 25.87
C MET A 210 18.10 16.36 24.49
N GLU A 211 18.70 15.66 23.55
CA GLU A 211 18.23 15.46 22.16
C GLU A 211 16.80 14.91 22.13
N TYR A 212 16.53 13.87 22.92
CA TYR A 212 15.17 13.26 22.99
C TYR A 212 14.10 14.23 23.52
N ALA A 213 14.47 15.21 24.33
CA ALA A 213 13.53 16.21 24.83
C ALA A 213 13.15 17.21 23.71
N LEU A 214 14.09 17.55 22.85
CA LEU A 214 13.83 18.37 21.64
C LEU A 214 13.02 17.58 20.61
N GLU A 215 13.31 16.30 20.41
CA GLU A 215 12.52 15.40 19.57
C GLU A 215 11.06 15.32 20.05
N ALA A 216 10.83 15.27 21.38
CA ALA A 216 9.49 15.24 21.96
C ALA A 216 8.67 16.49 21.61
N GLU A 217 9.30 17.68 21.50
CA GLU A 217 8.62 18.92 21.08
C GLU A 217 8.13 18.85 19.62
N LEU A 218 8.93 18.26 18.73
CA LEU A 218 8.53 18.02 17.34
C LEU A 218 7.38 17.01 17.26
N ASN A 219 7.51 15.89 17.93
CA ASN A 219 6.51 14.81 17.98
C ASN A 219 5.19 15.27 18.60
N TYR A 220 5.22 16.22 19.55
CA TYR A 220 4.02 16.83 20.10
C TYR A 220 3.19 17.53 19.03
N VAL A 221 3.83 18.33 18.16
CA VAL A 221 3.14 19.03 17.07
C VAL A 221 2.59 18.04 16.05
N PHE A 222 3.39 17.03 15.67
CA PHE A 222 2.92 15.99 14.76
C PHE A 222 1.71 15.26 15.29
N GLY A 223 1.77 14.82 16.56
CA GLY A 223 0.66 14.10 17.20
C GLY A 223 -0.61 14.93 17.34
N GLN A 224 -0.51 16.24 17.64
CA GLN A 224 -1.67 17.13 17.69
C GLN A 224 -2.37 17.26 16.32
N ASN A 225 -1.65 17.09 15.23
CA ASN A 225 -2.19 17.13 13.87
C ASN A 225 -2.55 15.73 13.32
N GLY A 226 -2.54 14.69 14.17
CA GLY A 226 -2.82 13.31 13.74
C GLY A 226 -1.73 12.73 12.83
N CYS A 227 -0.54 13.32 12.82
CA CYS A 227 0.60 12.91 12.00
C CYS A 227 1.61 12.12 12.82
N VAL A 228 2.49 11.43 12.10
CA VAL A 228 3.68 10.75 12.64
C VAL A 228 4.90 11.16 11.83
N PRO A 229 6.12 11.07 12.38
CA PRO A 229 7.34 11.25 11.60
C PRO A 229 7.37 10.28 10.40
N SER A 230 7.87 10.74 9.27
CA SER A 230 8.02 9.92 8.07
C SER A 230 9.17 8.90 8.16
N TYR A 231 10.13 9.15 9.03
CA TYR A 231 11.28 8.30 9.36
C TYR A 231 11.73 8.58 10.80
N ASN A 232 12.63 7.76 11.33
CA ASN A 232 13.17 7.96 12.67
C ASN A 232 13.88 9.30 12.77
N SER A 233 13.57 10.07 13.81
CA SER A 233 14.13 11.40 14.02
C SER A 233 15.65 11.34 14.15
N ILE A 234 16.35 12.30 13.55
CA ILE A 234 17.77 12.51 13.69
C ILE A 234 17.94 13.85 14.39
N VAL A 235 18.30 13.79 15.67
CA VAL A 235 18.49 14.97 16.52
C VAL A 235 19.88 14.89 17.14
N GLY A 236 20.80 15.71 16.67
CA GLY A 236 22.19 15.75 17.16
C GLY A 236 22.47 17.02 17.97
N GLY A 237 23.05 16.89 19.16
CA GLY A 237 23.45 17.98 20.04
C GLY A 237 24.96 17.90 20.39
N GLY A 238 25.65 19.03 20.48
CA GLY A 238 27.07 19.08 20.80
C GLY A 238 27.91 18.25 19.81
N GLU A 239 28.70 17.32 20.30
CA GLU A 239 29.59 16.47 19.48
C GLU A 239 28.84 15.55 18.54
N ASN A 240 27.61 15.10 18.91
CA ASN A 240 26.77 14.24 18.08
C ASN A 240 26.31 14.94 16.79
N ALA A 241 26.27 16.26 16.75
CA ALA A 241 25.95 17.01 15.54
C ALA A 241 27.04 17.04 14.48
N CYS A 242 28.24 16.48 14.82
CA CYS A 242 29.40 16.46 13.95
C CYS A 242 29.75 15.05 13.41
N ILE A 243 28.87 14.07 13.63
CA ILE A 243 29.07 12.67 13.20
C ILE A 243 28.44 12.48 11.83
#